data_e3daf95d79c195ad78456cffb836b454
#
_entry.id   e3daf95d79c195ad78456cffb836b454
#
_cell.length_a   1.000
_cell.length_b   1.000
_cell.length_c   1.000
_cell.angle_alpha   90.00
_cell.angle_beta   90.00
_cell.angle_gamma   90.00
#
_symmetry.space_group_name_H-M   'P 1'
#
loop_
_entity.id
_entity.type
_entity.pdbx_description
1 polymer ?
#
loop_
_entity_poly.entity_id
_entity_poly.type
_entity_poly.pdbx_seq_one_letter_code
_entity_poly.pdbx_strand_id
1 'polypeptide(L)'
;MATETLTLTADSFVQLTSGTQNAYIQVVTIDGSLLWADNSARPAVNAPAHLLKKEIVLGSGLTVWGRAQRGSVTIRITRYT
;
A
#
# COMPACT_ATOMS: atom_id res chain seq x y z
N MET A 1 -8.21 12.37 11.66
CA MET A 1 -7.32 11.33 11.12
C MET A 1 -7.42 10.08 11.96
N ALA A 2 -7.33 8.93 11.34
CA ALA A 2 -7.37 7.66 12.05
C ALA A 2 -6.42 6.69 11.37
N THR A 3 -5.86 5.78 12.16
CA THR A 3 -5.06 4.69 11.65
C THR A 3 -5.98 3.50 11.38
N GLU A 4 -5.89 2.95 10.19
CA GLU A 4 -6.67 1.79 9.78
C GLU A 4 -5.76 0.57 9.63
N THR A 5 -6.34 -0.60 9.88
CA THR A 5 -5.67 -1.87 9.62
C THR A 5 -6.31 -2.49 8.39
N LEU A 6 -5.49 -2.82 7.40
CA LEU A 6 -5.93 -3.45 6.16
C LEU A 6 -5.19 -4.75 5.94
N THR A 7 -5.91 -5.78 5.51
CA THR A 7 -5.31 -7.04 5.08
C THR A 7 -5.45 -7.12 3.57
N LEU A 8 -4.30 -7.23 2.90
CA LEU A 8 -4.23 -7.25 1.44
C LEU A 8 -3.80 -8.63 0.98
N THR A 9 -4.33 -9.05 -0.17
CA THR A 9 -3.95 -10.32 -0.77
C THR A 9 -3.03 -10.08 -1.96
N ALA A 10 -2.47 -11.17 -2.51
CA ALA A 10 -1.61 -11.10 -3.68
C ALA A 10 -2.38 -11.08 -5.00
N ASP A 11 -3.70 -11.20 -4.96
CA ASP A 11 -4.52 -11.41 -6.16
C ASP A 11 -4.74 -10.13 -6.96
N SER A 12 -4.81 -8.99 -6.30
CA SER A 12 -5.04 -7.72 -6.99
C SER A 12 -4.57 -6.56 -6.14
N PHE A 13 -4.25 -5.43 -6.81
CA PHE A 13 -3.94 -4.20 -6.12
C PHE A 13 -5.21 -3.55 -5.56
N VAL A 14 -5.08 -2.96 -4.39
CA VAL A 14 -6.13 -2.19 -3.71
C VAL A 14 -5.65 -0.75 -3.58
N GLN A 15 -6.52 0.20 -3.87
CA GLN A 15 -6.16 1.61 -3.76
C GLN A 15 -5.97 2.00 -2.30
N LEU A 16 -4.81 2.58 -2.00
CA LEU A 16 -4.46 3.00 -0.64
C LEU A 16 -4.59 4.51 -0.45
N THR A 17 -4.28 5.31 -1.45
CA THR A 17 -4.44 6.77 -1.39
C THR A 17 -5.11 7.30 -2.64
N SER A 18 -5.65 8.51 -2.55
CA SER A 18 -6.44 9.12 -3.63
C SER A 18 -5.69 10.15 -4.46
N GLY A 19 -4.42 10.39 -4.17
CA GLY A 19 -3.63 11.40 -4.90
C GLY A 19 -3.58 12.77 -4.24
N THR A 20 -4.43 13.02 -3.25
CA THR A 20 -4.45 14.30 -2.52
C THR A 20 -4.05 14.13 -1.06
N GLN A 21 -3.64 12.94 -0.68
CA GLN A 21 -3.33 12.59 0.70
C GLN A 21 -1.86 12.24 0.85
N ASN A 22 -1.31 12.55 2.02
CA ASN A 22 -0.10 11.92 2.49
C ASN A 22 -0.46 10.63 3.19
N ALA A 23 0.47 9.70 3.31
CA ALA A 23 0.22 8.45 4.00
C ALA A 23 1.46 7.95 4.73
N TYR A 24 1.25 7.40 5.92
CA TYR A 24 2.24 6.61 6.62
C TYR A 24 1.75 5.17 6.62
N ILE A 25 2.55 4.27 6.10
CA ILE A 25 2.19 2.86 5.97
C ILE A 25 3.22 2.02 6.71
N GLN A 26 2.73 1.09 7.53
CA GLN A 26 3.56 0.17 8.28
C GLN A 26 3.12 -1.26 8.00
N VAL A 27 4.06 -2.13 7.64
CA VAL A 27 3.80 -3.56 7.48
C VAL A 27 3.81 -4.19 8.87
N VAL A 28 2.73 -4.87 9.23
CA VAL A 28 2.53 -5.44 10.55
C VAL A 28 2.83 -6.94 10.56
N THR A 29 2.57 -7.64 9.46
CA THR A 29 2.82 -9.08 9.37
C THR A 29 4.32 -9.38 9.45
N ILE A 30 4.70 -10.27 10.36
CA ILE A 30 6.08 -10.71 10.49
C ILE A 30 6.51 -11.36 9.17
N ASP A 31 7.65 -10.92 8.62
CA ASP A 31 8.17 -11.34 7.33
C ASP A 31 7.24 -11.09 6.15
N GLY A 32 6.22 -10.26 6.36
CA GLY A 32 5.32 -9.86 5.29
C GLY A 32 5.96 -8.83 4.38
N SER A 33 5.50 -8.79 3.13
CA SER A 33 5.98 -7.85 2.13
C SER A 33 4.80 -7.24 1.40
N LEU A 34 4.81 -5.92 1.30
CA LEU A 34 3.85 -5.14 0.54
C LEU A 34 4.49 -4.73 -0.78
N LEU A 35 3.78 -4.92 -1.88
CA LEU A 35 4.14 -4.31 -3.16
C LEU A 35 3.25 -3.09 -3.36
N TRP A 36 3.84 -1.95 -3.66
CA TRP A 36 3.06 -0.73 -3.90
C TRP A 36 3.51 -0.04 -5.18
N ALA A 37 2.57 0.64 -5.80
CA ALA A 37 2.83 1.35 -7.04
C ALA A 37 1.99 2.62 -7.09
N ASP A 38 2.53 3.64 -7.76
CA ASP A 38 1.81 4.87 -8.07
C ASP A 38 1.21 4.74 -9.46
N ASN A 39 -0.11 4.82 -9.57
CA ASN A 39 -0.76 4.74 -10.87
C ASN A 39 -2.14 5.38 -10.80
N SER A 40 -2.58 5.96 -11.90
CA SER A 40 -3.89 6.61 -11.97
C SER A 40 -5.04 5.62 -11.98
N ALA A 41 -4.79 4.37 -12.37
CA ALA A 41 -5.79 3.30 -12.40
C ALA A 41 -5.18 2.04 -11.79
N ARG A 42 -6.03 1.07 -11.45
CA ARG A 42 -5.55 -0.17 -10.86
C ARG A 42 -4.49 -0.82 -11.74
N PRO A 43 -3.28 -1.06 -11.22
CA PRO A 43 -2.26 -1.76 -12.00
C PRO A 43 -2.64 -3.22 -12.21
N ALA A 44 -2.10 -3.82 -13.28
CA ALA A 44 -2.17 -5.26 -13.45
C ALA A 44 -1.39 -5.93 -12.31
N VAL A 45 -1.78 -7.16 -11.95
CA VAL A 45 -1.17 -7.85 -10.83
C VAL A 45 0.36 -8.04 -10.99
N ASN A 46 0.83 -8.12 -12.24
CA ASN A 46 2.26 -8.27 -12.54
C ASN A 46 2.95 -6.96 -12.91
N ALA A 47 2.31 -5.82 -12.68
CA ALA A 47 2.90 -4.52 -12.97
C ALA A 47 4.12 -4.26 -12.08
N PRO A 48 5.09 -3.45 -12.54
CA PRO A 48 6.21 -3.07 -11.69
C PRO A 48 5.73 -2.40 -10.41
N ALA A 49 6.33 -2.77 -9.29
CA ALA A 49 5.96 -2.23 -8.00
C ALA A 49 7.18 -2.20 -7.09
N HIS A 50 7.10 -1.34 -6.07
CA HIS A 50 8.15 -1.23 -5.07
C HIS A 50 7.88 -2.17 -3.92
N LEU A 51 8.94 -2.78 -3.39
CA LEU A 51 8.83 -3.70 -2.26
C LEU A 51 8.98 -2.95 -0.95
N LEU A 52 8.05 -3.15 -0.03
CA LEU A 52 8.10 -2.59 1.31
C LEU A 52 7.99 -3.70 2.34
N LYS A 53 8.94 -3.72 3.28
CA LYS A 53 8.95 -4.73 4.34
C LYS A 53 8.71 -4.15 5.73
N LYS A 54 8.87 -2.85 5.91
CA LYS A 54 8.72 -2.21 7.22
C LYS A 54 7.73 -1.07 7.18
N GLU A 55 8.17 0.12 6.77
CA GLU A 55 7.36 1.32 6.83
C GLU A 55 7.81 2.32 5.78
N ILE A 56 6.90 3.20 5.40
CA ILE A 56 7.19 4.24 4.43
C ILE A 56 6.26 5.44 4.65
N VAL A 57 6.77 6.63 4.38
CA VAL A 57 5.96 7.85 4.30
C VAL A 57 5.85 8.24 2.84
N LEU A 58 4.62 8.41 2.36
CA LEU A 58 4.34 8.78 0.97
C LEU A 58 3.69 10.15 0.95
N GLY A 59 4.20 11.03 0.09
CA GLY A 59 3.65 12.37 -0.07
C GLY A 59 2.38 12.41 -0.90
N SER A 60 1.69 13.53 -0.85
CA SER A 60 0.55 13.79 -1.71
C SER A 60 1.00 13.86 -3.17
N GLY A 61 0.06 13.69 -4.08
CA GLY A 61 0.35 13.64 -5.52
C GLY A 61 0.51 12.23 -6.06
N LEU A 62 0.58 11.24 -5.18
CA LEU A 62 0.65 9.84 -5.59
C LEU A 62 -0.70 9.17 -5.39
N THR A 63 -1.13 8.41 -6.38
CA THR A 63 -2.27 7.50 -6.22
C THR A 63 -1.70 6.10 -6.01
N VAL A 64 -1.64 5.69 -4.75
CA VAL A 64 -0.90 4.50 -4.35
C VAL A 64 -1.82 3.30 -4.29
N TRP A 65 -1.37 2.22 -4.91
CA TRP A 65 -2.03 0.92 -4.91
C TRP A 65 -1.09 -0.07 -4.24
N GLY A 66 -1.64 -1.01 -3.47
CA GLY A 66 -0.84 -2.01 -2.78
C GLY A 66 -1.45 -3.39 -2.84
N ARG A 67 -0.58 -4.39 -2.81
CA ARG A 67 -0.97 -5.79 -2.67
C ARG A 67 0.11 -6.55 -1.91
N ALA A 68 -0.24 -7.73 -1.42
CA ALA A 68 0.77 -8.61 -0.84
C ALA A 68 1.67 -9.16 -1.96
N GLN A 69 2.95 -9.36 -1.66
CA GLN A 69 3.86 -10.01 -2.59
C GLN A 69 3.43 -11.46 -2.83
N ARG A 70 3.02 -12.13 -1.76
CA ARG A 70 2.46 -13.48 -1.82
C ARG A 70 1.56 -13.68 -0.60
N GLY A 71 0.57 -14.55 -0.74
CA GLY A 71 -0.37 -14.83 0.32
C GLY A 71 -1.15 -13.58 0.73
N SER A 72 -0.96 -13.14 1.95
CA SER A 72 -1.59 -11.93 2.46
C SER A 72 -0.61 -11.15 3.33
N VAL A 73 -0.85 -9.85 3.46
CA VAL A 73 -0.07 -8.97 4.32
C VAL A 73 -1.03 -8.03 5.04
N THR A 74 -0.77 -7.80 6.32
CA THR A 74 -1.54 -6.84 7.11
C THR A 74 -0.70 -5.58 7.26
N ILE A 75 -1.31 -4.43 6.97
CA ILE A 75 -0.68 -3.13 7.11
C ILE A 75 -1.53 -2.24 8.00
N ARG A 76 -0.89 -1.24 8.60
CA ARG A 76 -1.55 -0.11 9.21
C ARG A 76 -1.26 1.12 8.38
N ILE A 77 -2.27 1.92 8.11
CA ILE A 77 -2.14 3.11 7.29
C ILE A 77 -2.82 4.28 7.98
N THR A 78 -2.12 5.42 7.99
CA THR A 78 -2.69 6.70 8.40
C THR A 78 -2.62 7.63 7.21
N ARG A 79 -3.76 8.12 6.75
CA ARG A 79 -3.85 9.11 5.67
C ARG A 79 -4.06 10.47 6.30
N TYR A 80 -3.37 11.48 5.78
CA TYR A 80 -3.47 12.83 6.33
C TYR A 80 -3.23 13.87 5.25
N THR A 81 -3.73 15.03 5.50
CA THR A 81 -3.54 16.20 4.65
C THR A 81 -2.87 17.31 5.47
#